data_25e5405a9c59a8021c31f9963f224fbf
#
_entry.id   25e5405a9c59a8021c31f9963f224fbf
#
_cell.length_a   1.000
_cell.length_b   1.000
_cell.length_c   1.000
_cell.angle_alpha   90.00
_cell.angle_beta   90.00
_cell.angle_gamma   90.00
#
_symmetry.space_group_name_H-M   'P 1'
#
loop_
_entity.id
_entity.type
_entity.pdbx_description
1 polymer ?
#
loop_
_entity_poly.entity_id
_entity_poly.type
_entity_poly.pdbx_seq_one_letter_code
_entity_poly.pdbx_strand_id
1 'polypeptide(L)'
;MKQLVFILVFSLLHLSFETAPTATRQADVIIYGGTCAAVTAAVQVKKMGKSVIVVSPDKHLGGLSAGGLGFTDTGNKSVIGGLSREFYQRLYQHYQKPESWTWQKQSEYGNKGQGTPAMDGNNRTMWIFEPHAAEQVFEDFIKENNITVYRDEWLDRSKKGVSMKNGEIQSFKTLSGNTYQGKMFIDVTYEGDLMAAAGVSYHVGREANSVYGEQWNGVQAGVFQHGHYFKKPVSPYKVPGDPKSGLLPEISSEPIAPNGTGDNKIQAYCFRLCMSNDPNNRVPFPKPEGYDPARYELLLRVFDTGWRETFEKYDPIPNHKTDTNNHGPFSTDYIGKNYDYPDASYERRREIIKDHEKYQKGLLYFMQNDPRMPADVKQDMQQWGLAKDEFKDNGNWPHQIYVREARRMLGEDVMTEQHTLGTKPVSNPIGMGSYSLDAHNAQRYVKDDGYVQNEGDIGVHPKQPYSISYGSILPKAAECKNLLVPVAMSSSHIAFGSIRMEPVFMILGQSAAAAAVLSIEKKVIPQKLDYAELKKELLKAGQKLELN
;
A
#
# COMPACT_ATOMS: atom_id res chain seq x y z
N MET A 1 72.66 6.36 31.39
CA MET A 1 71.39 5.74 30.97
C MET A 1 70.29 6.73 31.29
N LYS A 2 69.79 7.49 30.28
CA LYS A 2 68.68 8.44 30.44
C LYS A 2 67.46 7.79 29.79
N GLN A 3 66.42 7.50 30.62
CA GLN A 3 65.13 7.03 30.11
C GLN A 3 64.32 8.23 29.56
N LEU A 4 63.93 8.18 28.29
CA LEU A 4 62.98 9.07 27.68
C LEU A 4 61.57 8.50 27.91
N VAL A 5 60.72 9.26 28.63
CA VAL A 5 59.30 8.95 28.79
C VAL A 5 58.56 9.67 27.66
N PHE A 6 57.96 8.91 26.72
CA PHE A 6 57.06 9.42 25.68
C PHE A 6 55.64 9.53 26.28
N ILE A 7 55.15 10.74 26.45
CA ILE A 7 53.74 11.00 26.81
C ILE A 7 52.96 11.11 25.49
N LEU A 8 52.12 10.08 25.24
CA LEU A 8 51.15 10.11 24.14
C LEU A 8 49.93 10.95 24.59
N VAL A 9 49.75 12.14 24.04
CA VAL A 9 48.55 12.95 24.22
C VAL A 9 47.51 12.46 23.22
N PHE A 10 46.48 11.75 23.69
CA PHE A 10 45.30 11.38 22.92
C PHE A 10 44.39 12.61 22.84
N SER A 11 44.38 13.31 21.71
CA SER A 11 43.36 14.33 21.40
C SER A 11 42.03 13.64 21.06
N LEU A 12 41.09 13.62 21.99
CA LEU A 12 39.70 13.30 21.72
C LEU A 12 39.07 14.41 20.86
N LEU A 13 39.02 14.18 19.55
CA LEU A 13 38.15 14.97 18.66
C LEU A 13 36.69 14.70 19.05
N HIS A 14 36.10 15.64 19.78
CA HIS A 14 34.64 15.70 19.94
C HIS A 14 34.05 16.18 18.60
N LEU A 15 33.58 15.25 17.76
CA LEU A 15 32.68 15.54 16.68
C LEU A 15 31.34 16.00 17.29
N SER A 16 31.19 17.31 17.44
CA SER A 16 29.89 17.90 17.73
C SER A 16 29.04 17.72 16.47
N PHE A 17 28.11 16.79 16.49
CA PHE A 17 27.01 16.78 15.54
C PHE A 17 26.17 18.03 15.83
N GLU A 18 26.40 19.10 15.10
CA GLU A 18 25.45 20.22 15.07
C GLU A 18 24.13 19.68 14.53
N THR A 19 23.16 19.50 15.41
CA THR A 19 21.77 19.25 14.99
C THR A 19 21.31 20.51 14.25
N ALA A 20 20.87 20.34 12.99
CA ALA A 20 20.29 21.43 12.22
C ALA A 20 19.21 22.13 13.06
N PRO A 21 19.13 23.47 13.04
CA PRO A 21 18.16 24.20 13.87
C PRO A 21 16.75 23.76 13.53
N THR A 22 15.99 23.39 14.57
CA THR A 22 14.58 23.01 14.43
C THR A 22 13.77 24.18 13.90
N ALA A 23 12.93 23.96 12.90
CA ALA A 23 12.14 25.00 12.28
C ALA A 23 10.64 24.75 12.45
N THR A 24 9.89 25.87 12.66
CA THR A 24 8.43 25.86 12.54
C THR A 24 8.05 26.27 11.14
N ARG A 25 7.24 25.44 10.49
CA ARG A 25 6.73 25.63 9.12
C ARG A 25 5.21 25.73 9.15
N GLN A 26 4.66 26.62 8.37
CA GLN A 26 3.22 26.90 8.39
C GLN A 26 2.63 26.95 6.99
N ALA A 27 1.43 26.37 6.83
CA ALA A 27 0.59 26.50 5.64
C ALA A 27 -0.89 26.44 6.03
N ASP A 28 -1.78 26.74 5.08
CA ASP A 28 -3.22 26.57 5.29
C ASP A 28 -3.57 25.09 5.52
N VAL A 29 -2.97 24.19 4.70
CA VAL A 29 -3.16 22.75 4.79
C VAL A 29 -1.81 22.05 4.94
N ILE A 30 -1.71 21.17 5.94
CA ILE A 30 -0.56 20.27 6.12
C ILE A 30 -1.01 18.85 5.77
N ILE A 31 -0.29 18.22 4.87
CA ILE A 31 -0.52 16.83 4.43
C ILE A 31 0.60 15.98 5.00
N TYR A 32 0.26 14.93 5.75
CA TYR A 32 1.22 13.98 6.29
C TYR A 32 1.15 12.63 5.54
N GLY A 33 2.27 12.23 4.95
CA GLY A 33 2.44 11.02 4.14
C GLY A 33 2.94 11.35 2.73
N GLY A 34 3.53 10.33 2.05
CA GLY A 34 4.11 10.43 0.70
C GLY A 34 3.36 9.62 -0.36
N THR A 35 2.16 9.11 -0.08
CA THR A 35 1.39 8.27 -1.01
C THR A 35 0.89 9.03 -2.24
N CYS A 36 0.32 8.34 -3.22
CA CYS A 36 -0.31 8.96 -4.39
C CYS A 36 -1.41 9.97 -4.00
N ALA A 37 -2.12 9.71 -2.89
CA ALA A 37 -3.12 10.63 -2.33
C ALA A 37 -2.50 11.95 -1.83
N ALA A 38 -1.24 11.96 -1.37
CA ALA A 38 -0.55 13.17 -0.96
C ALA A 38 -0.41 14.15 -2.12
N VAL A 39 0.00 13.65 -3.27
CA VAL A 39 0.24 14.46 -4.47
C VAL A 39 -1.07 15.04 -4.99
N THR A 40 -2.12 14.22 -5.14
CA THR A 40 -3.42 14.70 -5.63
C THR A 40 -4.08 15.68 -4.66
N ALA A 41 -3.95 15.45 -3.35
CA ALA A 41 -4.42 16.39 -2.35
C ALA A 41 -3.68 17.73 -2.43
N ALA A 42 -2.35 17.71 -2.50
CA ALA A 42 -1.55 18.93 -2.56
C ALA A 42 -1.84 19.76 -3.81
N VAL A 43 -1.94 19.10 -4.98
CA VAL A 43 -2.33 19.75 -6.24
C VAL A 43 -3.70 20.40 -6.13
N GLN A 44 -4.69 19.71 -5.55
CA GLN A 44 -6.04 20.26 -5.39
C GLN A 44 -6.04 21.49 -4.47
N VAL A 45 -5.33 21.45 -3.34
CA VAL A 45 -5.18 22.63 -2.45
C VAL A 45 -4.60 23.83 -3.20
N LYS A 46 -3.56 23.62 -4.00
CA LYS A 46 -2.94 24.69 -4.81
C LYS A 46 -3.88 25.22 -5.88
N LYS A 47 -4.60 24.35 -6.60
CA LYS A 47 -5.60 24.74 -7.61
C LYS A 47 -6.73 25.61 -7.01
N MET A 48 -7.04 25.41 -5.72
CA MET A 48 -8.01 26.22 -4.97
C MET A 48 -7.39 27.44 -4.25
N GLY A 49 -6.11 27.80 -4.54
CA GLY A 49 -5.48 29.03 -4.10
C GLY A 49 -5.03 29.06 -2.63
N LYS A 50 -4.88 27.90 -1.96
CA LYS A 50 -4.36 27.83 -0.59
C LYS A 50 -2.90 27.38 -0.56
N SER A 51 -2.21 27.72 0.52
CA SER A 51 -0.87 27.23 0.79
C SER A 51 -0.92 25.79 1.32
N VAL A 52 0.05 24.98 0.90
CA VAL A 52 0.17 23.56 1.28
C VAL A 52 1.62 23.18 1.51
N ILE A 53 1.83 22.31 2.49
CA ILE A 53 3.09 21.61 2.74
C ILE A 53 2.79 20.12 2.80
N VAL A 54 3.56 19.31 2.06
CA VAL A 54 3.59 17.85 2.20
C VAL A 54 4.75 17.49 3.11
N VAL A 55 4.48 16.68 4.13
CA VAL A 55 5.46 16.17 5.09
C VAL A 55 5.46 14.65 4.97
N SER A 56 6.48 14.11 4.35
CA SER A 56 6.57 12.67 4.03
C SER A 56 7.60 11.97 4.90
N PRO A 57 7.26 10.82 5.53
CA PRO A 57 8.25 9.95 6.13
C PRO A 57 9.16 9.29 5.08
N ASP A 58 8.70 9.23 3.82
CA ASP A 58 9.39 8.56 2.72
C ASP A 58 10.22 9.53 1.89
N LYS A 59 11.27 9.00 1.26
CA LYS A 59 12.06 9.75 0.26
C LYS A 59 11.33 9.90 -1.05
N HIS A 60 10.63 8.86 -1.45
CA HIS A 60 9.92 8.74 -2.71
C HIS A 60 8.46 9.11 -2.55
N LEU A 61 7.86 9.73 -3.57
CA LEU A 61 6.45 10.06 -3.59
C LEU A 61 5.66 9.10 -4.48
N GLY A 62 4.38 8.97 -4.18
CA GLY A 62 3.46 8.15 -4.97
C GLY A 62 3.15 6.78 -4.35
N GLY A 63 3.77 6.48 -3.19
CA GLY A 63 3.50 5.25 -2.44
C GLY A 63 3.69 4.01 -3.31
N LEU A 64 2.70 3.11 -3.32
CA LEU A 64 2.80 1.84 -4.02
C LEU A 64 2.79 1.99 -5.54
N SER A 65 2.11 3.02 -6.10
CA SER A 65 2.12 3.29 -7.54
C SER A 65 3.53 3.54 -8.08
N ALA A 66 4.40 4.22 -7.30
CA ALA A 66 5.81 4.40 -7.62
C ALA A 66 6.70 3.30 -7.00
N GLY A 67 6.16 2.50 -6.09
CA GLY A 67 6.85 1.49 -5.30
C GLY A 67 6.71 0.05 -5.80
N GLY A 68 6.33 -0.17 -7.08
CA GLY A 68 6.33 -1.49 -7.69
C GLY A 68 5.00 -1.96 -8.28
N LEU A 69 3.84 -1.39 -7.86
CA LEU A 69 2.53 -1.73 -8.43
C LEU A 69 2.36 -1.04 -9.80
N GLY A 70 2.92 -1.66 -10.83
CA GLY A 70 2.85 -1.17 -12.20
C GLY A 70 1.60 -1.64 -12.96
N PHE A 71 0.90 -2.66 -12.47
CA PHE A 71 -0.34 -3.18 -13.04
C PHE A 71 -1.52 -2.73 -12.18
N THR A 72 -2.23 -1.68 -12.61
CA THR A 72 -3.24 -1.02 -11.78
C THR A 72 -4.52 -1.85 -11.64
N ASP A 73 -4.94 -2.08 -10.42
CA ASP A 73 -6.24 -2.65 -10.06
C ASP A 73 -7.33 -1.57 -10.18
N THR A 74 -8.07 -1.57 -11.27
CA THR A 74 -8.97 -0.47 -11.63
C THR A 74 -10.46 -0.77 -11.45
N GLY A 75 -10.89 -2.00 -11.70
CA GLY A 75 -12.30 -2.28 -11.96
C GLY A 75 -12.81 -1.51 -13.19
N ASN A 76 -13.93 -0.79 -13.05
CA ASN A 76 -14.48 0.04 -14.12
C ASN A 76 -13.74 1.38 -14.22
N LYS A 77 -12.89 1.52 -15.23
CA LYS A 77 -12.07 2.70 -15.47
C LYS A 77 -12.85 3.98 -15.75
N SER A 78 -14.13 3.90 -16.17
CA SER A 78 -14.95 5.07 -16.49
C SER A 78 -15.28 5.92 -15.26
N VAL A 79 -15.26 5.33 -14.06
CA VAL A 79 -15.56 6.04 -12.80
C VAL A 79 -14.33 6.69 -12.15
N ILE A 80 -13.14 6.47 -12.70
CA ILE A 80 -11.91 7.13 -12.25
C ILE A 80 -11.85 8.51 -12.90
N GLY A 81 -12.02 9.58 -12.11
CA GLY A 81 -12.07 10.96 -12.55
C GLY A 81 -10.94 11.83 -11.98
N GLY A 82 -11.05 13.14 -12.20
CA GLY A 82 -10.19 14.17 -11.61
C GLY A 82 -8.68 13.95 -11.84
N LEU A 83 -7.89 14.28 -10.82
CA LEU A 83 -6.44 14.14 -10.84
C LEU A 83 -5.97 12.69 -10.95
N SER A 84 -6.77 11.73 -10.48
CA SER A 84 -6.46 10.31 -10.68
C SER A 84 -6.45 9.97 -12.17
N ARG A 85 -7.46 10.38 -12.93
CA ARG A 85 -7.47 10.19 -14.39
C ARG A 85 -6.33 10.96 -15.08
N GLU A 86 -6.05 12.18 -14.65
CA GLU A 86 -4.94 12.99 -15.18
C GLU A 86 -3.59 12.27 -15.02
N PHE A 87 -3.36 11.58 -13.88
CA PHE A 87 -2.17 10.77 -13.67
C PHE A 87 -2.00 9.69 -14.76
N TYR A 88 -3.03 8.92 -15.06
CA TYR A 88 -2.98 7.90 -16.11
C TYR A 88 -2.91 8.49 -17.53
N GLN A 89 -3.40 9.69 -17.74
CA GLN A 89 -3.22 10.42 -19.00
C GLN A 89 -1.78 10.91 -19.17
N ARG A 90 -1.11 11.35 -18.10
CA ARG A 90 0.30 11.73 -18.14
C ARG A 90 1.20 10.53 -18.39
N LEU A 91 0.88 9.36 -17.82
CA LEU A 91 1.55 8.10 -18.15
C LEU A 91 1.37 7.74 -19.63
N TYR A 92 0.16 7.89 -20.18
CA TYR A 92 -0.04 7.71 -21.62
C TYR A 92 0.86 8.64 -22.45
N GLN A 93 0.96 9.92 -22.08
CA GLN A 93 1.85 10.89 -22.76
C GLN A 93 3.33 10.52 -22.62
N HIS A 94 3.75 10.00 -21.46
CA HIS A 94 5.10 9.51 -21.24
C HIS A 94 5.43 8.42 -22.26
N TYR A 95 4.59 7.41 -22.41
CA TYR A 95 4.81 6.29 -23.32
C TYR A 95 4.50 6.59 -24.81
N GLN A 96 4.09 7.81 -25.18
CA GLN A 96 4.11 8.27 -26.57
C GLN A 96 5.51 8.68 -27.02
N LYS A 97 6.44 8.88 -26.12
CA LYS A 97 7.81 9.32 -26.43
C LYS A 97 8.69 8.11 -26.78
N PRO A 98 9.45 8.13 -27.89
CA PRO A 98 10.34 7.02 -28.25
C PRO A 98 11.36 6.66 -27.17
N GLU A 99 11.86 7.66 -26.42
CA GLU A 99 12.84 7.49 -25.35
C GLU A 99 12.34 6.71 -24.14
N SER A 100 11.02 6.56 -24.00
CA SER A 100 10.42 5.73 -22.93
C SER A 100 10.51 4.22 -23.22
N TRP A 101 10.97 3.83 -24.40
CA TRP A 101 11.03 2.44 -24.87
C TRP A 101 12.50 1.99 -25.06
N THR A 102 13.22 1.90 -23.94
CA THR A 102 14.67 1.59 -23.96
C THR A 102 14.95 0.12 -24.27
N TRP A 103 14.14 -0.80 -23.75
CA TRP A 103 14.38 -2.25 -23.83
C TRP A 103 13.38 -3.00 -24.70
N GLN A 104 12.37 -2.31 -25.21
CA GLN A 104 11.30 -2.89 -26.03
C GLN A 104 10.81 -1.84 -27.01
N LYS A 105 10.41 -2.24 -28.21
CA LYS A 105 9.72 -1.31 -29.12
C LYS A 105 8.27 -1.15 -28.70
N GLN A 106 7.74 0.06 -28.77
CA GLN A 106 6.33 0.35 -28.47
C GLN A 106 5.38 -0.58 -29.24
N SER A 107 5.69 -0.87 -30.52
CA SER A 107 4.87 -1.75 -31.37
C SER A 107 4.83 -3.23 -30.92
N GLU A 108 5.78 -3.65 -30.09
CA GLU A 108 5.87 -5.00 -29.54
C GLU A 108 5.11 -5.15 -28.22
N TYR A 109 4.72 -4.02 -27.60
CA TYR A 109 3.98 -4.00 -26.35
C TYR A 109 2.48 -4.05 -26.62
N GLY A 110 1.84 -5.17 -26.30
CA GLY A 110 0.42 -5.40 -26.57
C GLY A 110 -0.38 -5.87 -25.37
N ASN A 111 0.10 -5.61 -24.15
CA ASN A 111 -0.58 -6.11 -22.95
C ASN A 111 -1.95 -5.46 -22.74
N LYS A 112 -2.87 -6.23 -22.16
CA LYS A 112 -4.23 -5.81 -21.82
C LYS A 112 -4.42 -5.92 -20.32
N GLY A 113 -4.65 -4.78 -19.66
CA GLY A 113 -4.99 -4.74 -18.25
C GLY A 113 -6.48 -4.79 -18.03
N GLN A 114 -6.97 -5.81 -17.35
CA GLN A 114 -8.35 -5.91 -16.87
C GLN A 114 -9.41 -5.66 -17.97
N GLY A 115 -9.25 -6.37 -19.09
CA GLY A 115 -10.19 -6.34 -20.20
C GLY A 115 -10.05 -5.15 -21.15
N THR A 116 -9.16 -4.19 -20.87
CA THR A 116 -8.88 -3.05 -21.77
C THR A 116 -7.40 -3.03 -22.15
N PRO A 117 -7.03 -2.42 -23.31
CA PRO A 117 -5.63 -2.21 -23.64
C PRO A 117 -4.91 -1.46 -22.51
N ALA A 118 -3.66 -1.85 -22.22
CA ALA A 118 -2.82 -1.12 -21.29
C ALA A 118 -2.64 0.34 -21.73
N MET A 119 -2.45 0.56 -23.04
CA MET A 119 -2.48 1.86 -23.69
C MET A 119 -3.85 2.06 -24.37
N ASP A 120 -4.69 2.88 -23.77
CA ASP A 120 -6.00 3.22 -24.32
C ASP A 120 -5.93 4.55 -25.09
N GLY A 121 -5.80 4.46 -26.42
CA GLY A 121 -5.73 5.63 -27.30
C GLY A 121 -7.00 6.46 -27.34
N ASN A 122 -8.18 5.85 -27.14
CA ASN A 122 -9.47 6.57 -27.16
C ASN A 122 -9.61 7.49 -25.94
N ASN A 123 -9.22 7.02 -24.76
CA ASN A 123 -9.25 7.79 -23.51
C ASN A 123 -7.91 8.49 -23.20
N ARG A 124 -6.86 8.19 -23.99
CA ARG A 124 -5.49 8.68 -23.79
C ARG A 124 -5.00 8.38 -22.38
N THR A 125 -5.20 7.14 -21.91
CA THR A 125 -4.81 6.67 -20.58
C THR A 125 -3.94 5.43 -20.68
N MET A 126 -3.02 5.26 -19.74
CA MET A 126 -2.18 4.08 -19.60
C MET A 126 -2.25 3.55 -18.16
N TRP A 127 -2.71 2.31 -18.02
CA TRP A 127 -3.03 1.70 -16.72
C TRP A 127 -1.98 0.70 -16.25
N ILE A 128 -1.00 0.40 -17.10
CA ILE A 128 0.12 -0.49 -16.83
C ILE A 128 1.40 0.26 -17.20
N PHE A 129 2.33 0.37 -16.24
CA PHE A 129 3.48 1.27 -16.36
C PHE A 129 4.64 0.82 -15.47
N GLU A 130 5.80 1.42 -15.71
CA GLU A 130 7.01 1.20 -14.92
C GLU A 130 7.01 2.09 -13.67
N PRO A 131 7.58 1.61 -12.53
CA PRO A 131 7.61 2.38 -11.28
C PRO A 131 8.24 3.77 -11.42
N HIS A 132 9.39 3.89 -12.08
CA HIS A 132 10.07 5.17 -12.28
C HIS A 132 9.23 6.16 -13.11
N ALA A 133 8.44 5.67 -14.07
CA ALA A 133 7.56 6.53 -14.87
C ALA A 133 6.43 7.12 -14.00
N ALA A 134 5.87 6.33 -13.08
CA ALA A 134 4.89 6.80 -12.12
C ALA A 134 5.48 7.84 -11.17
N GLU A 135 6.67 7.57 -10.61
CA GLU A 135 7.36 8.52 -9.72
C GLU A 135 7.63 9.84 -10.44
N GLN A 136 8.10 9.81 -11.69
CA GLN A 136 8.34 11.00 -12.49
C GLN A 136 7.06 11.83 -12.67
N VAL A 137 5.92 11.19 -12.93
CA VAL A 137 4.64 11.91 -13.07
C VAL A 137 4.24 12.59 -11.76
N PHE A 138 4.45 11.95 -10.60
CA PHE A 138 4.19 12.57 -9.31
C PHE A 138 5.12 13.75 -9.03
N GLU A 139 6.41 13.62 -9.34
CA GLU A 139 7.38 14.73 -9.23
C GLU A 139 7.02 15.92 -10.15
N ASP A 140 6.54 15.63 -11.36
CA ASP A 140 6.09 16.66 -12.29
C ASP A 140 4.86 17.41 -11.72
N PHE A 141 3.89 16.72 -11.13
CA PHE A 141 2.77 17.37 -10.43
C PHE A 141 3.25 18.31 -9.31
N ILE A 142 4.21 17.87 -8.49
CA ILE A 142 4.79 18.68 -7.40
C ILE A 142 5.47 19.91 -7.95
N LYS A 143 6.32 19.75 -8.95
CA LYS A 143 7.11 20.81 -9.56
C LYS A 143 6.24 21.86 -10.27
N GLU A 144 5.33 21.42 -11.13
CA GLU A 144 4.44 22.30 -11.91
C GLU A 144 3.55 23.18 -11.02
N ASN A 145 3.14 22.67 -9.86
CA ASN A 145 2.29 23.39 -8.92
C ASN A 145 3.07 24.10 -7.81
N ASN A 146 4.41 24.12 -7.85
CA ASN A 146 5.27 24.73 -6.84
C ASN A 146 4.88 24.28 -5.42
N ILE A 147 4.76 22.96 -5.19
CA ILE A 147 4.41 22.36 -3.90
C ILE A 147 5.68 22.14 -3.08
N THR A 148 5.67 22.61 -1.83
CA THR A 148 6.76 22.35 -0.88
C THR A 148 6.59 20.96 -0.27
N VAL A 149 7.63 20.12 -0.40
CA VAL A 149 7.69 18.76 0.16
C VAL A 149 8.90 18.64 1.08
N TYR A 150 8.67 18.16 2.30
CA TYR A 150 9.72 17.73 3.23
C TYR A 150 9.70 16.22 3.31
N ARG A 151 10.84 15.60 3.02
CA ARG A 151 11.02 14.13 2.95
C ARG A 151 11.85 13.67 4.15
N ASP A 152 11.79 12.35 4.47
CA ASP A 152 12.44 11.76 5.66
C ASP A 152 11.97 12.42 6.98
N GLU A 153 10.75 12.93 7.01
CA GLU A 153 10.12 13.63 8.14
C GLU A 153 9.13 12.73 8.87
N TRP A 154 9.66 11.87 9.72
CA TRP A 154 8.89 10.90 10.50
C TRP A 154 8.16 11.57 11.65
N LEU A 155 6.85 11.38 11.76
CA LEU A 155 6.03 11.91 12.86
C LEU A 155 6.59 11.47 14.23
N ASP A 156 6.73 12.39 15.16
CA ASP A 156 6.92 12.05 16.57
C ASP A 156 5.59 11.51 17.13
N ARG A 157 5.47 10.18 17.24
CA ARG A 157 4.26 9.49 17.75
C ARG A 157 4.19 9.46 19.28
N SER A 158 5.07 10.15 19.97
CA SER A 158 4.96 10.33 21.43
C SER A 158 3.77 11.23 21.77
N LYS A 159 3.34 11.22 23.04
CA LYS A 159 2.26 12.09 23.55
C LYS A 159 2.50 13.59 23.34
N LYS A 160 3.74 14.01 23.02
CA LYS A 160 4.11 15.41 22.77
C LYS A 160 4.25 15.74 21.29
N GLY A 161 4.14 14.74 20.40
CA GLY A 161 4.34 14.91 18.97
C GLY A 161 3.22 15.67 18.29
N VAL A 162 1.96 15.49 18.72
CA VAL A 162 0.79 16.20 18.18
C VAL A 162 0.23 17.14 19.25
N SER A 163 0.14 18.41 18.93
CA SER A 163 -0.44 19.44 19.82
C SER A 163 -1.92 19.62 19.50
N MET A 164 -2.78 19.24 20.44
CA MET A 164 -4.24 19.36 20.32
C MET A 164 -4.77 20.48 21.20
N LYS A 165 -5.76 21.25 20.70
CA LYS A 165 -6.50 22.26 21.49
C LYS A 165 -7.96 22.30 21.03
N ASN A 166 -8.91 22.14 21.94
CA ASN A 166 -10.36 22.20 21.68
C ASN A 166 -10.86 21.20 20.59
N GLY A 167 -10.20 20.03 20.48
CA GLY A 167 -10.49 19.04 19.45
C GLY A 167 -9.90 19.36 18.07
N GLU A 168 -8.92 20.26 18.00
CA GLU A 168 -8.22 20.62 16.76
C GLU A 168 -6.72 20.40 16.90
N ILE A 169 -6.09 19.84 15.87
CA ILE A 169 -4.63 19.79 15.74
C ILE A 169 -4.13 21.22 15.51
N GLN A 170 -3.22 21.69 16.35
CA GLN A 170 -2.54 22.98 16.18
C GLN A 170 -1.26 22.80 15.37
N SER A 171 -0.54 21.71 15.66
CA SER A 171 0.71 21.36 15.00
C SER A 171 1.06 19.91 15.28
N PHE A 172 1.97 19.36 14.47
CA PHE A 172 2.70 18.15 14.84
C PHE A 172 4.21 18.34 14.69
N LYS A 173 4.98 17.51 15.38
CA LYS A 173 6.44 17.45 15.30
C LYS A 173 6.88 16.20 14.59
N THR A 174 8.06 16.28 14.00
CA THR A 174 8.77 15.13 13.44
C THR A 174 9.98 14.76 14.30
N LEU A 175 10.52 13.56 14.10
CA LEU A 175 11.70 13.08 14.82
C LEU A 175 12.96 13.92 14.52
N SER A 176 12.98 14.66 13.42
CA SER A 176 14.01 15.65 13.11
C SER A 176 13.94 16.90 13.99
N GLY A 177 12.85 17.07 14.79
CA GLY A 177 12.58 18.21 15.63
C GLY A 177 11.78 19.33 14.95
N ASN A 178 11.52 19.23 13.64
CA ASN A 178 10.71 20.21 12.91
C ASN A 178 9.25 20.19 13.39
N THR A 179 8.59 21.36 13.35
CA THR A 179 7.18 21.54 13.72
C THR A 179 6.40 22.04 12.51
N TYR A 180 5.24 21.43 12.25
CA TYR A 180 4.35 21.78 11.15
C TYR A 180 3.01 22.26 11.67
N GLN A 181 2.61 23.48 11.29
CA GLN A 181 1.39 24.16 11.74
C GLN A 181 0.44 24.37 10.57
N GLY A 182 -0.84 24.11 10.77
CA GLY A 182 -1.87 24.27 9.74
C GLY A 182 -3.23 24.63 10.31
N LYS A 183 -4.12 25.11 9.43
CA LYS A 183 -5.55 25.24 9.74
C LYS A 183 -6.26 23.90 9.59
N MET A 184 -5.87 23.14 8.57
CA MET A 184 -6.37 21.80 8.25
C MET A 184 -5.23 20.82 8.08
N PHE A 185 -5.48 19.55 8.42
CA PHE A 185 -4.54 18.46 8.30
C PHE A 185 -5.15 17.32 7.48
N ILE A 186 -4.33 16.63 6.69
CA ILE A 186 -4.76 15.44 5.92
C ILE A 186 -3.73 14.34 6.20
N ASP A 187 -4.17 13.22 6.78
CA ASP A 187 -3.35 12.02 6.93
C ASP A 187 -3.55 11.13 5.71
N VAL A 188 -2.49 10.98 4.93
CA VAL A 188 -2.49 10.14 3.72
C VAL A 188 -1.52 8.97 3.82
N THR A 189 -1.11 8.63 5.05
CA THR A 189 -0.30 7.42 5.29
C THR A 189 -1.17 6.16 5.19
N TYR A 190 -0.58 5.05 4.77
CA TYR A 190 -1.27 3.75 4.78
C TYR A 190 -1.59 3.29 6.22
N GLU A 191 -0.79 3.73 7.18
CA GLU A 191 -0.88 3.35 8.58
C GLU A 191 -1.84 4.20 9.42
N GLY A 192 -2.20 5.42 8.97
CA GLY A 192 -3.00 6.37 9.74
C GLY A 192 -2.23 6.88 10.98
N ASP A 193 -0.95 7.20 10.83
CA ASP A 193 -0.11 7.54 11.98
C ASP A 193 -0.46 8.90 12.60
N LEU A 194 -0.79 9.93 11.80
CA LEU A 194 -1.23 11.23 12.33
C LEU A 194 -2.62 11.11 12.95
N MET A 195 -3.51 10.34 12.33
CA MET A 195 -4.85 10.03 12.85
C MET A 195 -4.76 9.43 14.26
N ALA A 196 -3.97 8.37 14.42
CA ALA A 196 -3.79 7.71 15.71
C ALA A 196 -3.11 8.62 16.75
N ALA A 197 -2.09 9.38 16.35
CA ALA A 197 -1.38 10.31 17.24
C ALA A 197 -2.26 11.51 17.67
N ALA A 198 -3.26 11.88 16.88
CA ALA A 198 -4.27 12.87 17.23
C ALA A 198 -5.37 12.34 18.17
N GLY A 199 -5.36 11.04 18.49
CA GLY A 199 -6.33 10.41 19.40
C GLY A 199 -7.66 10.04 18.71
N VAL A 200 -7.70 9.96 17.40
CA VAL A 200 -8.87 9.50 16.65
C VAL A 200 -9.02 7.98 16.76
N SER A 201 -10.24 7.52 16.97
CA SER A 201 -10.57 6.10 17.11
C SER A 201 -10.36 5.33 15.79
N TYR A 202 -9.82 4.12 15.88
CA TYR A 202 -9.59 3.24 14.75
C TYR A 202 -9.77 1.77 15.14
N HIS A 203 -9.83 0.90 14.15
CA HIS A 203 -9.81 -0.55 14.29
C HIS A 203 -8.59 -1.15 13.59
N VAL A 204 -8.07 -2.27 14.12
CA VAL A 204 -7.04 -3.10 13.51
C VAL A 204 -7.53 -4.55 13.50
N GLY A 205 -7.31 -5.26 12.41
CA GLY A 205 -7.78 -6.63 12.25
C GLY A 205 -9.15 -6.70 11.59
N ARG A 206 -9.79 -7.87 11.67
CA ARG A 206 -11.07 -8.17 11.02
C ARG A 206 -12.20 -8.08 12.04
N GLU A 207 -13.22 -7.28 11.75
CA GLU A 207 -14.44 -7.26 12.55
C GLU A 207 -15.20 -8.59 12.39
N ALA A 208 -15.95 -9.00 13.42
CA ALA A 208 -16.90 -10.09 13.25
C ALA A 208 -18.00 -9.68 12.26
N ASN A 209 -18.51 -10.64 11.47
CA ASN A 209 -19.63 -10.40 10.54
C ASN A 209 -20.82 -9.71 11.21
N SER A 210 -21.08 -10.02 12.46
CA SER A 210 -22.21 -9.47 13.24
C SER A 210 -22.08 -7.97 13.55
N VAL A 211 -20.87 -7.38 13.48
CA VAL A 211 -20.65 -5.95 13.81
C VAL A 211 -21.38 -5.04 12.84
N TYR A 212 -21.31 -5.36 11.55
CA TYR A 212 -21.96 -4.58 10.50
C TYR A 212 -23.00 -5.38 9.69
N GLY A 213 -23.29 -6.62 10.08
CA GLY A 213 -24.19 -7.51 9.36
C GLY A 213 -23.62 -7.95 8.00
N GLU A 214 -22.31 -8.14 7.94
CA GLU A 214 -21.58 -8.54 6.74
C GLU A 214 -21.53 -10.06 6.57
N GLN A 215 -21.19 -10.53 5.38
CA GLN A 215 -21.05 -11.95 5.07
C GLN A 215 -19.58 -12.36 4.97
N TRP A 216 -18.74 -11.50 4.41
CA TRP A 216 -17.37 -11.83 3.97
C TRP A 216 -16.28 -11.28 4.90
N ASN A 217 -16.65 -10.76 6.08
CA ASN A 217 -15.70 -10.27 7.08
C ASN A 217 -15.31 -11.37 8.10
N GLY A 218 -14.36 -11.08 8.98
CA GLY A 218 -13.84 -12.02 9.96
C GLY A 218 -13.16 -13.24 9.32
N VAL A 219 -13.10 -14.35 10.07
CA VAL A 219 -12.55 -15.62 9.58
C VAL A 219 -13.43 -16.19 8.47
N GLN A 220 -12.82 -16.69 7.39
CA GLN A 220 -13.48 -17.22 6.20
C GLN A 220 -12.83 -18.54 5.73
N ALA A 221 -12.77 -19.52 6.62
CA ALA A 221 -12.23 -20.84 6.30
C ALA A 221 -13.07 -21.56 5.25
N GLY A 222 -12.41 -22.17 4.26
CA GLY A 222 -13.08 -22.89 3.17
C GLY A 222 -13.59 -22.00 2.04
N VAL A 223 -13.30 -20.69 2.08
CA VAL A 223 -13.54 -19.77 0.95
C VAL A 223 -12.29 -19.74 0.07
N PHE A 224 -12.45 -20.00 -1.24
CA PHE A 224 -11.36 -20.19 -2.19
C PHE A 224 -11.69 -19.47 -3.50
N GLN A 225 -11.41 -18.16 -3.56
CA GLN A 225 -11.90 -17.32 -4.68
C GLN A 225 -10.81 -16.84 -5.65
N HIS A 226 -9.54 -16.67 -5.21
CA HIS A 226 -8.45 -16.21 -6.10
C HIS A 226 -7.40 -17.28 -6.45
N GLY A 227 -7.54 -18.51 -5.96
CA GLY A 227 -6.57 -19.58 -6.23
C GLY A 227 -5.35 -19.59 -5.30
N HIS A 228 -5.34 -18.80 -4.23
CA HIS A 228 -4.26 -18.72 -3.25
C HIS A 228 -4.38 -19.75 -2.12
N TYR A 229 -4.82 -20.96 -2.45
CA TYR A 229 -5.11 -22.04 -1.51
C TYR A 229 -4.49 -23.37 -1.98
N PHE A 230 -4.35 -24.32 -1.06
CA PHE A 230 -3.84 -25.65 -1.39
C PHE A 230 -4.94 -26.49 -2.04
N LYS A 231 -4.84 -26.70 -3.37
CA LYS A 231 -5.80 -27.50 -4.16
C LYS A 231 -5.67 -28.99 -3.87
N LYS A 232 -4.52 -29.46 -3.38
CA LYS A 232 -4.23 -30.86 -3.02
C LYS A 232 -3.72 -30.95 -1.61
N PRO A 233 -3.88 -32.12 -0.92
CA PRO A 233 -3.36 -32.33 0.43
C PRO A 233 -1.84 -32.16 0.48
N VAL A 234 -1.36 -31.31 1.40
CA VAL A 234 0.07 -31.10 1.66
C VAL A 234 0.30 -31.19 3.17
N SER A 235 1.29 -31.97 3.57
CA SER A 235 1.64 -32.14 5.00
C SER A 235 2.26 -30.84 5.56
N PRO A 236 1.78 -30.36 6.71
CA PRO A 236 2.29 -29.16 7.37
C PRO A 236 3.53 -29.43 8.24
N TYR A 237 3.86 -30.69 8.50
CA TYR A 237 4.85 -31.09 9.50
C TYR A 237 6.26 -31.20 8.93
N LYS A 238 7.29 -31.00 9.75
CA LYS A 238 8.72 -31.13 9.32
C LYS A 238 8.99 -32.49 8.70
N VAL A 239 8.51 -33.57 9.36
CA VAL A 239 8.48 -34.91 8.77
C VAL A 239 7.05 -35.15 8.26
N PRO A 240 6.84 -35.38 6.96
CA PRO A 240 5.50 -35.57 6.41
C PRO A 240 4.71 -36.67 7.13
N GLY A 241 3.50 -36.32 7.56
CA GLY A 241 2.61 -37.24 8.28
C GLY A 241 2.90 -37.45 9.77
N ASP A 242 3.96 -36.84 10.32
CA ASP A 242 4.29 -36.92 11.74
C ASP A 242 4.06 -35.59 12.48
N PRO A 243 2.93 -35.41 13.19
CA PRO A 243 2.65 -34.21 13.98
C PRO A 243 3.68 -33.93 15.08
N LYS A 244 4.35 -34.97 15.60
CA LYS A 244 5.36 -34.82 16.66
C LYS A 244 6.65 -34.16 16.17
N SER A 245 6.89 -34.15 14.88
CA SER A 245 8.04 -33.47 14.27
C SER A 245 7.97 -31.94 14.31
N GLY A 246 6.78 -31.39 14.64
CA GLY A 246 6.51 -29.95 14.65
C GLY A 246 6.18 -29.41 13.26
N LEU A 247 5.63 -28.18 13.23
CA LEU A 247 5.19 -27.52 12.00
C LEU A 247 6.37 -26.96 11.19
N LEU A 248 6.18 -26.90 9.88
CA LEU A 248 7.01 -26.10 8.99
C LEU A 248 6.86 -24.59 9.31
N PRO A 249 7.83 -23.75 8.93
CA PRO A 249 7.73 -22.31 9.11
C PRO A 249 6.43 -21.74 8.52
N GLU A 250 5.95 -20.63 9.11
CA GLU A 250 4.77 -19.84 8.66
C GLU A 250 3.41 -20.58 8.73
N ILE A 251 3.35 -21.71 9.41
CA ILE A 251 2.09 -22.40 9.69
C ILE A 251 1.70 -22.16 11.16
N SER A 252 0.49 -21.63 11.39
CA SER A 252 -0.03 -21.41 12.73
C SER A 252 -0.36 -22.73 13.41
N SER A 253 -0.01 -22.83 14.70
CA SER A 253 -0.46 -23.91 15.58
C SER A 253 -1.82 -23.64 16.21
N GLU A 254 -2.37 -22.43 16.04
CA GLU A 254 -3.67 -22.07 16.59
C GLU A 254 -4.80 -22.76 15.80
N PRO A 255 -5.81 -23.28 16.47
CA PRO A 255 -7.03 -23.77 15.81
C PRO A 255 -7.70 -22.63 15.03
N ILE A 256 -8.30 -22.99 13.89
CA ILE A 256 -9.10 -22.02 13.13
C ILE A 256 -10.38 -21.68 13.90
N ALA A 257 -10.69 -20.39 14.03
CA ALA A 257 -11.94 -19.96 14.63
C ALA A 257 -13.13 -20.17 13.65
N PRO A 258 -14.37 -20.23 14.15
CA PRO A 258 -15.56 -20.31 13.29
C PRO A 258 -15.66 -19.14 12.30
N ASN A 259 -16.20 -19.41 11.12
CA ASN A 259 -16.40 -18.37 10.09
C ASN A 259 -17.23 -17.20 10.62
N GLY A 260 -16.86 -15.98 10.24
CA GLY A 260 -17.45 -14.74 10.69
C GLY A 260 -16.99 -14.27 12.07
N THR A 261 -16.06 -14.97 12.74
CA THR A 261 -15.44 -14.51 13.99
C THR A 261 -14.42 -13.41 13.69
N GLY A 262 -14.49 -12.29 14.42
CA GLY A 262 -13.49 -11.24 14.34
C GLY A 262 -12.17 -11.62 15.00
N ASP A 263 -11.06 -11.06 14.51
CA ASP A 263 -9.74 -11.24 15.08
C ASP A 263 -8.83 -10.02 14.80
N ASN A 264 -7.61 -10.05 15.32
CA ASN A 264 -6.62 -9.00 15.09
C ASN A 264 -5.71 -9.26 13.87
N LYS A 265 -6.05 -10.26 13.03
CA LYS A 265 -5.25 -10.59 11.86
C LYS A 265 -5.57 -9.65 10.70
N ILE A 266 -4.55 -9.37 9.90
CA ILE A 266 -4.65 -8.52 8.72
C ILE A 266 -4.13 -9.27 7.50
N GLN A 267 -4.48 -8.77 6.33
CA GLN A 267 -4.02 -9.30 5.05
C GLN A 267 -2.49 -9.34 4.99
N ALA A 268 -1.93 -10.41 4.41
CA ALA A 268 -0.49 -10.54 4.24
C ALA A 268 0.10 -9.38 3.42
N TYR A 269 1.34 -8.99 3.77
CA TYR A 269 2.11 -8.01 3.00
C TYR A 269 3.12 -8.70 2.08
N CYS A 270 3.54 -7.98 1.05
CA CYS A 270 4.64 -8.35 0.17
C CYS A 270 5.28 -7.09 -0.43
N PHE A 271 6.36 -7.26 -1.17
CA PHE A 271 6.81 -6.25 -2.13
C PHE A 271 6.28 -6.60 -3.52
N ARG A 272 5.78 -5.62 -4.26
CA ARG A 272 5.49 -5.74 -5.69
C ARG A 272 6.80 -5.56 -6.43
N LEU A 273 7.28 -6.63 -7.07
CA LEU A 273 8.63 -6.64 -7.64
C LEU A 273 8.59 -6.26 -9.11
N CYS A 274 9.44 -5.30 -9.47
CA CYS A 274 9.76 -5.02 -10.85
C CYS A 274 10.96 -5.87 -11.28
N MET A 275 10.71 -6.91 -12.05
CA MET A 275 11.73 -7.80 -12.58
C MET A 275 11.86 -7.61 -14.08
N SER A 276 13.00 -8.03 -14.65
CA SER A 276 13.25 -8.03 -16.09
C SER A 276 13.78 -9.38 -16.56
N ASN A 277 13.39 -9.77 -17.77
CA ASN A 277 13.97 -10.90 -18.48
C ASN A 277 14.91 -10.46 -19.63
N ASP A 278 15.11 -9.16 -19.83
CA ASP A 278 16.13 -8.66 -20.76
C ASP A 278 17.51 -8.88 -20.17
N PRO A 279 18.43 -9.58 -20.85
CA PRO A 279 19.79 -9.86 -20.34
C PRO A 279 20.60 -8.60 -19.99
N ASN A 280 20.33 -7.47 -20.66
CA ASN A 280 21.06 -6.21 -20.45
C ASN A 280 20.46 -5.38 -19.30
N ASN A 281 19.19 -5.64 -18.95
CA ASN A 281 18.42 -4.90 -17.92
C ASN A 281 18.09 -5.74 -16.69
N ARG A 282 18.82 -6.82 -16.40
CA ARG A 282 18.57 -7.62 -15.20
C ARG A 282 19.78 -7.75 -14.30
N VAL A 283 19.52 -7.80 -12.99
CA VAL A 283 20.50 -8.07 -11.93
C VAL A 283 20.11 -9.41 -11.30
N PRO A 284 21.05 -10.34 -11.07
CA PRO A 284 20.76 -11.61 -10.39
C PRO A 284 20.11 -11.39 -9.02
N PHE A 285 19.22 -12.29 -8.61
CA PHE A 285 18.65 -12.23 -7.28
C PHE A 285 19.71 -12.48 -6.21
N PRO A 286 19.88 -11.53 -5.26
CA PRO A 286 20.89 -11.69 -4.24
C PRO A 286 20.48 -12.77 -3.23
N LYS A 287 21.45 -13.59 -2.78
CA LYS A 287 21.26 -14.45 -1.62
C LYS A 287 21.17 -13.57 -0.37
N PRO A 288 20.04 -13.54 0.36
CA PRO A 288 19.93 -12.69 1.53
C PRO A 288 20.80 -13.22 2.68
N GLU A 289 21.23 -12.30 3.54
CA GLU A 289 21.90 -12.66 4.79
C GLU A 289 21.00 -13.51 5.69
N GLY A 290 21.53 -14.60 6.24
CA GLY A 290 20.76 -15.55 7.06
C GLY A 290 19.77 -16.40 6.25
N TYR A 291 20.01 -16.57 4.95
CA TYR A 291 19.21 -17.44 4.10
C TYR A 291 19.15 -18.87 4.65
N ASP A 292 17.92 -19.36 4.83
CA ASP A 292 17.62 -20.73 5.25
C ASP A 292 16.69 -21.40 4.22
N PRO A 293 17.14 -22.41 3.45
CA PRO A 293 16.31 -23.10 2.48
C PRO A 293 15.16 -23.89 3.12
N ALA A 294 15.24 -24.27 4.39
CA ALA A 294 14.17 -24.96 5.10
C ALA A 294 12.87 -24.11 5.18
N ARG A 295 13.00 -22.79 5.08
CA ARG A 295 11.87 -21.85 5.05
C ARG A 295 10.96 -22.08 3.84
N TYR A 296 11.48 -22.65 2.76
CA TYR A 296 10.76 -22.87 1.50
C TYR A 296 10.39 -24.34 1.26
N GLU A 297 10.52 -25.17 2.28
CA GLU A 297 10.19 -26.60 2.21
C GLU A 297 8.72 -26.83 1.80
N LEU A 298 7.81 -25.98 2.30
CA LEU A 298 6.40 -26.06 1.96
C LEU A 298 6.16 -25.80 0.47
N LEU A 299 6.93 -24.90 -0.16
CA LEU A 299 6.86 -24.65 -1.62
C LEU A 299 7.26 -25.87 -2.42
N LEU A 300 8.31 -26.60 -2.02
CA LEU A 300 8.69 -27.87 -2.70
C LEU A 300 7.54 -28.86 -2.67
N ARG A 301 6.90 -29.03 -1.53
CA ARG A 301 5.73 -29.91 -1.40
C ARG A 301 4.55 -29.48 -2.26
N VAL A 302 4.38 -28.18 -2.49
CA VAL A 302 3.40 -27.66 -3.45
C VAL A 302 3.77 -28.10 -4.87
N PHE A 303 5.02 -27.98 -5.28
CA PHE A 303 5.49 -28.46 -6.60
C PHE A 303 5.37 -29.99 -6.75
N ASP A 304 5.59 -30.75 -5.69
CA ASP A 304 5.42 -32.22 -5.68
C ASP A 304 3.97 -32.64 -5.99
N THR A 305 2.99 -31.78 -5.70
CA THR A 305 1.60 -32.01 -6.10
C THR A 305 1.35 -31.84 -7.60
N GLY A 306 2.33 -31.37 -8.37
CA GLY A 306 2.22 -31.06 -9.78
C GLY A 306 1.77 -29.63 -10.09
N TRP A 307 1.65 -28.75 -9.08
CA TRP A 307 1.33 -27.33 -9.28
C TRP A 307 2.46 -26.62 -10.06
N ARG A 308 2.11 -25.77 -11.05
CA ARG A 308 3.08 -25.09 -11.92
C ARG A 308 2.67 -23.63 -12.27
N GLU A 309 1.76 -23.05 -11.50
CA GLU A 309 1.18 -21.73 -11.81
C GLU A 309 2.07 -20.54 -11.30
N THR A 310 3.33 -20.77 -10.93
CA THR A 310 4.22 -19.78 -10.29
C THR A 310 4.33 -18.46 -11.04
N PHE A 311 4.34 -18.53 -12.38
CA PHE A 311 4.59 -17.35 -13.23
C PHE A 311 3.31 -16.67 -13.74
N GLU A 312 2.12 -17.16 -13.39
CA GLU A 312 0.85 -16.63 -13.91
C GLU A 312 0.60 -15.17 -13.52
N LYS A 313 1.24 -14.69 -12.45
CA LYS A 313 1.16 -13.30 -11.98
C LYS A 313 2.49 -12.55 -12.10
N TYR A 314 3.29 -12.91 -13.08
CA TYR A 314 4.38 -12.10 -13.58
C TYR A 314 3.81 -11.19 -14.68
N ASP A 315 2.97 -10.22 -14.25
CA ASP A 315 2.19 -9.39 -15.16
C ASP A 315 3.11 -8.47 -15.98
N PRO A 316 3.12 -8.58 -17.33
CA PRO A 316 4.05 -7.83 -18.16
C PRO A 316 3.71 -6.33 -18.14
N ILE A 317 4.71 -5.52 -17.85
CA ILE A 317 4.71 -4.07 -17.97
C ILE A 317 5.71 -3.64 -19.05
N PRO A 318 5.76 -2.37 -19.49
CA PRO A 318 6.67 -1.94 -20.56
C PRO A 318 8.14 -2.31 -20.34
N ASN A 319 8.90 -2.40 -21.43
CA ASN A 319 10.35 -2.62 -21.45
C ASN A 319 10.79 -4.00 -20.91
N HIS A 320 10.05 -5.07 -21.25
CA HIS A 320 10.33 -6.45 -20.83
C HIS A 320 10.45 -6.62 -19.32
N LYS A 321 9.65 -5.86 -18.58
CA LYS A 321 9.56 -5.92 -17.12
C LYS A 321 8.25 -6.54 -16.67
N THR A 322 8.17 -6.82 -15.37
CA THR A 322 6.95 -7.32 -14.72
C THR A 322 6.56 -6.46 -13.54
N ASP A 323 5.26 -6.41 -13.25
CA ASP A 323 4.75 -6.25 -11.91
C ASP A 323 4.50 -7.66 -11.36
N THR A 324 5.37 -8.13 -10.47
CA THR A 324 5.28 -9.49 -9.94
C THR A 324 4.39 -9.52 -8.70
N ASN A 325 3.20 -10.10 -8.85
CA ASN A 325 2.23 -10.24 -7.79
C ASN A 325 2.32 -11.63 -7.12
N ASN A 326 1.63 -11.79 -5.98
CA ASN A 326 1.46 -13.09 -5.33
C ASN A 326 0.56 -13.99 -6.18
N HIS A 327 0.86 -15.31 -6.20
CA HIS A 327 -0.01 -16.33 -6.81
C HIS A 327 0.24 -17.70 -6.19
N GLY A 328 -0.85 -18.47 -6.02
CA GLY A 328 -0.81 -19.82 -5.51
C GLY A 328 -0.77 -19.94 -3.97
N PRO A 329 -0.67 -21.19 -3.46
CA PRO A 329 -0.77 -21.47 -2.03
C PRO A 329 0.45 -21.03 -1.22
N PHE A 330 1.61 -20.91 -1.87
CA PHE A 330 2.86 -20.39 -1.31
C PHE A 330 3.43 -19.38 -2.31
N SER A 331 3.57 -18.13 -1.90
CA SER A 331 3.85 -17.03 -2.82
C SER A 331 4.70 -15.94 -2.15
N THR A 332 4.74 -14.76 -2.77
CA THR A 332 5.37 -13.56 -2.23
C THR A 332 4.64 -12.99 -1.02
N ASP A 333 3.36 -13.29 -0.82
CA ASP A 333 2.62 -12.93 0.39
C ASP A 333 3.18 -13.66 1.62
N TYR A 334 3.71 -12.88 2.58
CA TYR A 334 4.30 -13.41 3.79
C TYR A 334 3.27 -13.51 4.90
N ILE A 335 2.42 -14.55 4.80
CA ILE A 335 1.22 -14.74 5.61
C ILE A 335 1.55 -14.81 7.11
N GLY A 336 0.84 -14.03 7.92
CA GLY A 336 0.91 -14.07 9.38
C GLY A 336 2.14 -13.41 10.00
N LYS A 337 2.89 -12.57 9.25
CA LYS A 337 4.12 -11.94 9.74
C LYS A 337 4.04 -10.43 9.92
N ASN A 338 2.83 -9.88 9.90
CA ASN A 338 2.58 -8.44 9.91
C ASN A 338 1.50 -7.99 10.91
N TYR A 339 0.97 -8.88 11.75
CA TYR A 339 -0.17 -8.55 12.62
C TYR A 339 0.08 -7.40 13.60
N ASP A 340 1.30 -7.25 14.09
CA ASP A 340 1.71 -6.17 14.97
C ASP A 340 2.13 -4.88 14.22
N TYR A 341 2.29 -4.92 12.90
CA TYR A 341 2.77 -3.78 12.10
C TYR A 341 1.96 -2.49 12.31
N PRO A 342 0.62 -2.50 12.33
CA PRO A 342 -0.16 -1.26 12.43
C PRO A 342 0.19 -0.43 13.66
N ASP A 343 0.34 -1.05 14.82
CA ASP A 343 0.58 -0.38 16.11
C ASP A 343 2.05 -0.44 16.57
N ALA A 344 2.92 -1.08 15.78
CA ALA A 344 4.33 -1.23 16.10
C ALA A 344 5.09 0.11 16.13
N SER A 345 6.16 0.18 16.91
CA SER A 345 7.13 1.28 16.82
C SER A 345 7.77 1.35 15.44
N TYR A 346 8.41 2.45 15.09
CA TYR A 346 9.13 2.55 13.81
C TYR A 346 10.28 1.54 13.70
N GLU A 347 10.96 1.25 14.82
CA GLU A 347 11.99 0.21 14.88
C GLU A 347 11.40 -1.16 14.53
N ARG A 348 10.27 -1.51 15.17
CA ARG A 348 9.60 -2.79 14.94
C ARG A 348 9.03 -2.90 13.52
N ARG A 349 8.46 -1.83 12.97
CA ARG A 349 8.03 -1.80 11.57
C ARG A 349 9.20 -2.04 10.61
N ARG A 350 10.37 -1.41 10.85
CA ARG A 350 11.58 -1.65 10.04
C ARG A 350 12.05 -3.11 10.13
N GLU A 351 11.96 -3.74 11.30
CA GLU A 351 12.28 -5.18 11.45
C GLU A 351 11.33 -6.04 10.63
N ILE A 352 10.02 -5.77 10.68
CA ILE A 352 9.00 -6.49 9.90
C ILE A 352 9.25 -6.31 8.40
N ILE A 353 9.49 -5.09 7.94
CA ILE A 353 9.81 -4.79 6.53
C ILE A 353 11.05 -5.55 6.08
N LYS A 354 12.13 -5.52 6.89
CA LYS A 354 13.38 -6.23 6.58
C LYS A 354 13.19 -7.76 6.56
N ASP A 355 12.32 -8.31 7.40
CA ASP A 355 12.01 -9.75 7.38
C ASP A 355 11.21 -10.13 6.12
N HIS A 356 10.25 -9.31 5.70
CA HIS A 356 9.55 -9.48 4.42
C HIS A 356 10.50 -9.41 3.22
N GLU A 357 11.44 -8.47 3.22
CA GLU A 357 12.48 -8.37 2.20
C GLU A 357 13.36 -9.64 2.15
N LYS A 358 13.82 -10.11 3.31
CA LYS A 358 14.62 -11.35 3.41
C LYS A 358 13.83 -12.57 2.93
N TYR A 359 12.56 -12.68 3.32
CA TYR A 359 11.68 -13.76 2.88
C TYR A 359 11.55 -13.76 1.35
N GLN A 360 11.20 -12.63 0.75
CA GLN A 360 10.98 -12.56 -0.69
C GLN A 360 12.28 -12.73 -1.50
N LYS A 361 13.39 -12.09 -1.10
CA LYS A 361 14.71 -12.30 -1.72
C LYS A 361 15.13 -13.78 -1.64
N GLY A 362 14.91 -14.39 -0.49
CA GLY A 362 15.22 -15.81 -0.30
C GLY A 362 14.35 -16.73 -1.13
N LEU A 363 13.07 -16.41 -1.32
CA LEU A 363 12.14 -17.14 -2.18
C LEU A 363 12.62 -17.14 -3.64
N LEU A 364 12.96 -15.96 -4.17
CA LEU A 364 13.46 -15.80 -5.54
C LEU A 364 14.80 -16.55 -5.72
N TYR A 365 15.71 -16.39 -4.76
CA TYR A 365 16.99 -17.09 -4.77
C TYR A 365 16.82 -18.61 -4.71
N PHE A 366 15.89 -19.10 -3.86
CA PHE A 366 15.57 -20.52 -3.72
C PHE A 366 15.04 -21.09 -5.05
N MET A 367 14.06 -20.47 -5.66
CA MET A 367 13.49 -20.92 -6.94
C MET A 367 14.53 -20.98 -8.06
N GLN A 368 15.49 -20.05 -8.05
CA GLN A 368 16.54 -20.00 -9.08
C GLN A 368 17.67 -21.00 -8.85
N ASN A 369 17.99 -21.34 -7.60
CA ASN A 369 19.27 -22.00 -7.26
C ASN A 369 19.13 -23.37 -6.58
N ASP A 370 18.04 -23.63 -5.81
CA ASP A 370 17.96 -24.88 -5.04
C ASP A 370 17.92 -26.11 -5.97
N PRO A 371 18.77 -27.15 -5.70
CA PRO A 371 18.84 -28.34 -6.55
C PRO A 371 17.56 -29.21 -6.52
N ARG A 372 16.70 -29.05 -5.52
CA ARG A 372 15.44 -29.79 -5.36
C ARG A 372 14.28 -29.19 -6.17
N MET A 373 14.47 -27.98 -6.73
CA MET A 373 13.46 -27.33 -7.55
C MET A 373 13.19 -28.13 -8.83
N PRO A 374 11.93 -28.25 -9.28
CA PRO A 374 11.61 -28.80 -10.58
C PRO A 374 12.41 -28.10 -11.69
N ALA A 375 12.96 -28.88 -12.61
CA ALA A 375 13.89 -28.37 -13.61
C ALA A 375 13.24 -27.30 -14.53
N ASP A 376 11.97 -27.49 -14.88
CA ASP A 376 11.16 -26.54 -15.66
C ASP A 376 11.03 -25.18 -14.93
N VAL A 377 10.59 -25.18 -13.67
CA VAL A 377 10.46 -23.97 -12.85
C VAL A 377 11.80 -23.26 -12.69
N LYS A 378 12.86 -24.02 -12.41
CA LYS A 378 14.21 -23.47 -12.26
C LYS A 378 14.72 -22.82 -13.54
N GLN A 379 14.52 -23.46 -14.69
CA GLN A 379 14.92 -22.94 -15.99
C GLN A 379 14.18 -21.62 -16.31
N ASP A 380 12.88 -21.57 -16.06
CA ASP A 380 12.08 -20.37 -16.28
C ASP A 380 12.53 -19.25 -15.32
N MET A 381 12.76 -19.56 -14.03
CA MET A 381 13.21 -18.57 -13.05
C MET A 381 14.60 -18.01 -13.36
N GLN A 382 15.47 -18.78 -14.01
CA GLN A 382 16.80 -18.32 -14.43
C GLN A 382 16.78 -17.24 -15.52
N GLN A 383 15.66 -17.05 -16.20
CA GLN A 383 15.50 -15.97 -17.17
C GLN A 383 15.25 -14.62 -16.52
N TRP A 384 14.83 -14.57 -15.24
CA TRP A 384 14.45 -13.37 -14.51
C TRP A 384 15.55 -12.85 -13.59
N GLY A 385 15.55 -11.53 -13.37
CA GLY A 385 16.31 -10.83 -12.36
C GLY A 385 15.62 -9.52 -11.99
N LEU A 386 16.13 -8.81 -10.99
CA LEU A 386 15.62 -7.48 -10.66
C LEU A 386 15.91 -6.52 -11.82
N ALA A 387 14.97 -5.62 -12.14
CA ALA A 387 15.16 -4.64 -13.20
C ALA A 387 16.26 -3.64 -12.80
N LYS A 388 17.35 -3.59 -13.60
CA LYS A 388 18.55 -2.81 -13.29
C LYS A 388 18.31 -1.30 -13.31
N ASP A 389 17.33 -0.84 -14.06
CA ASP A 389 16.99 0.57 -14.23
C ASP A 389 15.91 1.06 -13.23
N GLU A 390 15.35 0.18 -12.40
CA GLU A 390 14.40 0.53 -11.36
C GLU A 390 15.04 0.54 -9.97
N PHE A 391 14.56 1.39 -9.06
CA PHE A 391 14.97 1.47 -7.65
C PHE A 391 16.49 1.49 -7.43
N LYS A 392 17.22 2.27 -8.24
CA LYS A 392 18.70 2.28 -8.29
C LYS A 392 19.35 2.65 -6.96
N ASP A 393 18.71 3.50 -6.18
CA ASP A 393 19.18 3.96 -4.88
C ASP A 393 18.83 2.98 -3.73
N ASN A 394 18.05 1.92 -4.02
CA ASN A 394 17.69 0.86 -3.07
C ASN A 394 18.12 -0.55 -3.53
N GLY A 395 19.20 -0.66 -4.30
CA GLY A 395 19.71 -1.95 -4.78
C GLY A 395 18.75 -2.69 -5.71
N ASN A 396 18.02 -1.97 -6.53
CA ASN A 396 16.99 -2.45 -7.45
C ASN A 396 15.81 -3.17 -6.78
N TRP A 397 15.63 -2.95 -5.47
CA TRP A 397 14.52 -3.47 -4.68
C TRP A 397 13.49 -2.36 -4.41
N PRO A 398 12.17 -2.66 -4.50
CA PRO A 398 11.14 -1.67 -4.23
C PRO A 398 11.31 -1.04 -2.84
N HIS A 399 11.17 0.28 -2.75
CA HIS A 399 11.29 1.00 -1.49
C HIS A 399 10.00 0.97 -0.66
N GLN A 400 8.86 0.62 -1.27
CA GLN A 400 7.56 0.54 -0.61
C GLN A 400 7.10 -0.91 -0.42
N ILE A 401 6.91 -1.33 0.84
CA ILE A 401 6.19 -2.58 1.11
C ILE A 401 4.69 -2.37 0.86
N TYR A 402 3.99 -3.37 0.34
CA TYR A 402 2.54 -3.31 0.14
C TYR A 402 1.80 -3.46 1.47
N VAL A 403 1.51 -2.33 2.11
CA VAL A 403 0.61 -2.23 3.26
C VAL A 403 -0.81 -2.28 2.75
N ARG A 404 -1.39 -3.50 2.63
CA ARG A 404 -2.75 -3.68 2.11
C ARG A 404 -3.82 -3.12 3.03
N GLU A 405 -3.60 -3.20 4.32
CA GLU A 405 -4.38 -2.56 5.36
C GLU A 405 -3.54 -2.39 6.63
N ALA A 406 -3.88 -1.40 7.44
CA ALA A 406 -3.31 -1.21 8.76
C ALA A 406 -4.41 -0.76 9.72
N ARG A 407 -4.31 0.44 10.29
CA ARG A 407 -5.44 1.04 11.02
C ARG A 407 -6.50 1.51 10.05
N ARG A 408 -7.75 1.27 10.39
CA ARG A 408 -8.91 1.83 9.68
C ARG A 408 -9.68 2.70 10.65
N MET A 409 -9.91 3.98 10.30
CA MET A 409 -10.61 4.95 11.13
C MET A 409 -12.01 4.47 11.51
N LEU A 410 -12.49 4.85 12.70
CA LEU A 410 -13.89 4.77 13.09
C LEU A 410 -14.52 6.17 13.02
N GLY A 411 -14.82 6.60 11.79
CA GLY A 411 -15.24 7.96 11.46
C GLY A 411 -16.73 8.25 11.67
N GLU A 412 -17.19 9.35 11.05
CA GLU A 412 -18.61 9.76 11.07
C GLU A 412 -19.50 8.73 10.33
N ASP A 413 -18.98 8.06 9.31
CA ASP A 413 -19.64 7.00 8.57
C ASP A 413 -18.65 5.87 8.30
N VAL A 414 -19.11 4.61 8.31
CA VAL A 414 -18.29 3.44 8.04
C VAL A 414 -18.74 2.81 6.72
N MET A 415 -17.84 2.77 5.74
CA MET A 415 -18.07 1.98 4.52
C MET A 415 -18.06 0.49 4.85
N THR A 416 -19.10 -0.23 4.42
CA THR A 416 -19.29 -1.65 4.69
C THR A 416 -19.46 -2.44 3.40
N GLU A 417 -19.47 -3.77 3.50
CA GLU A 417 -19.76 -4.68 2.39
C GLU A 417 -21.02 -4.27 1.61
N GLN A 418 -22.09 -3.89 2.32
CA GLN A 418 -23.36 -3.51 1.71
C GLN A 418 -23.23 -2.25 0.83
N HIS A 419 -22.39 -1.29 1.18
CA HIS A 419 -22.10 -0.12 0.36
C HIS A 419 -21.36 -0.53 -0.91
N THR A 420 -20.32 -1.35 -0.78
CA THR A 420 -19.49 -1.78 -1.92
C THR A 420 -20.23 -2.72 -2.86
N LEU A 421 -21.15 -3.54 -2.35
CA LEU A 421 -22.02 -4.40 -3.18
C LEU A 421 -23.26 -3.68 -3.72
N GLY A 422 -23.48 -2.39 -3.37
CA GLY A 422 -24.58 -1.57 -3.87
C GLY A 422 -25.95 -1.87 -3.25
N THR A 423 -26.00 -2.57 -2.12
CA THR A 423 -27.25 -2.87 -1.38
C THR A 423 -27.60 -1.79 -0.36
N LYS A 424 -26.65 -0.94 0.02
CA LYS A 424 -26.85 0.24 0.87
C LYS A 424 -26.38 1.49 0.14
N PRO A 425 -27.26 2.50 -0.04
CA PRO A 425 -26.89 3.73 -0.75
C PRO A 425 -25.97 4.62 0.10
N VAL A 426 -25.22 5.49 -0.60
CA VAL A 426 -24.40 6.56 -0.01
C VAL A 426 -25.05 7.90 -0.31
N SER A 427 -25.29 8.72 0.73
CA SER A 427 -25.99 10.00 0.58
C SER A 427 -25.09 11.15 0.12
N ASN A 428 -23.83 11.15 0.52
CA ASN A 428 -22.88 12.24 0.25
C ASN A 428 -21.62 11.70 -0.44
N PRO A 429 -21.69 11.30 -1.73
CA PRO A 429 -20.56 10.71 -2.44
C PRO A 429 -19.44 11.71 -2.72
N ILE A 430 -18.19 11.30 -2.50
CA ILE A 430 -16.98 12.08 -2.80
C ILE A 430 -16.07 11.45 -3.84
N GLY A 431 -16.45 10.30 -4.36
CA GLY A 431 -15.76 9.52 -5.37
C GLY A 431 -16.41 8.18 -5.53
N MET A 432 -15.89 7.37 -6.43
CA MET A 432 -16.40 6.03 -6.71
C MET A 432 -15.29 4.98 -6.65
N GLY A 433 -15.68 3.76 -6.24
CA GLY A 433 -14.89 2.53 -6.35
C GLY A 433 -15.62 1.51 -7.22
N SER A 434 -14.90 0.50 -7.70
CA SER A 434 -15.51 -0.55 -8.55
C SER A 434 -14.71 -1.86 -8.57
N TYR A 435 -13.67 -1.95 -7.74
CA TYR A 435 -12.87 -3.17 -7.65
C TYR A 435 -13.60 -4.24 -6.82
N SER A 436 -13.16 -5.50 -6.92
CA SER A 436 -13.66 -6.58 -6.08
C SER A 436 -13.39 -6.30 -4.60
N LEU A 437 -14.20 -6.86 -3.72
CA LEU A 437 -13.83 -7.05 -2.32
C LEU A 437 -12.68 -8.04 -2.31
N ASP A 438 -11.47 -7.54 -2.33
CA ASP A 438 -10.24 -8.30 -2.50
C ASP A 438 -9.47 -8.32 -1.19
N ALA A 439 -9.60 -9.42 -0.45
CA ALA A 439 -8.80 -9.67 0.74
C ALA A 439 -7.82 -10.81 0.49
N HIS A 440 -6.57 -10.60 0.88
CA HIS A 440 -5.51 -11.58 0.80
C HIS A 440 -5.49 -12.48 2.05
N ASN A 441 -4.90 -13.66 1.92
CA ASN A 441 -4.76 -14.60 3.02
C ASN A 441 -4.24 -13.92 4.30
N ALA A 442 -4.97 -14.13 5.42
CA ALA A 442 -4.60 -13.60 6.72
C ALA A 442 -3.81 -14.64 7.53
N GLN A 443 -4.08 -15.92 7.36
CA GLN A 443 -3.38 -16.98 8.09
C GLN A 443 -3.21 -18.27 7.27
N ARG A 444 -2.23 -19.06 7.70
CA ARG A 444 -2.02 -20.44 7.23
C ARG A 444 -2.15 -21.37 8.42
N TYR A 445 -2.97 -22.40 8.33
CA TYR A 445 -3.36 -23.25 9.46
C TYR A 445 -3.40 -24.73 9.09
N VAL A 446 -3.50 -25.60 10.08
CA VAL A 446 -3.70 -27.04 9.89
C VAL A 446 -5.20 -27.34 10.01
N LYS A 447 -5.79 -27.95 8.95
CA LYS A 447 -7.17 -28.40 8.95
C LYS A 447 -7.37 -29.63 9.85
N ASP A 448 -8.61 -29.96 10.18
CA ASP A 448 -8.99 -31.14 10.98
C ASP A 448 -8.50 -32.46 10.35
N ASP A 449 -8.36 -32.50 9.01
CA ASP A 449 -7.82 -33.65 8.28
C ASP A 449 -6.28 -33.76 8.32
N GLY A 450 -5.61 -32.86 9.05
CA GLY A 450 -4.16 -32.86 9.24
C GLY A 450 -3.33 -32.22 8.11
N TYR A 451 -3.97 -31.62 7.10
CA TYR A 451 -3.29 -30.93 5.99
C TYR A 451 -3.32 -29.41 6.14
N VAL A 452 -2.32 -28.75 5.53
CA VAL A 452 -2.23 -27.29 5.57
C VAL A 452 -3.25 -26.62 4.65
N GLN A 453 -3.75 -25.45 5.07
CA GLN A 453 -4.57 -24.57 4.22
C GLN A 453 -4.31 -23.10 4.57
N ASN A 454 -4.53 -22.23 3.58
CA ASN A 454 -4.60 -20.78 3.75
C ASN A 454 -6.04 -20.34 4.03
N GLU A 455 -6.20 -19.19 4.68
CA GLU A 455 -7.51 -18.62 5.02
C GLU A 455 -7.48 -17.09 4.87
N GLY A 456 -8.61 -16.51 4.40
CA GLY A 456 -8.83 -15.08 4.25
C GLY A 456 -8.81 -14.58 2.81
N ASP A 457 -8.70 -15.47 1.83
CA ASP A 457 -8.69 -15.15 0.40
C ASP A 457 -10.13 -14.91 -0.12
N ILE A 458 -10.53 -13.64 -0.22
CA ILE A 458 -11.87 -13.21 -0.65
C ILE A 458 -11.78 -12.45 -1.97
N GLY A 459 -12.67 -12.76 -2.93
CA GLY A 459 -12.74 -12.17 -4.26
C GLY A 459 -14.18 -11.96 -4.73
N VAL A 460 -14.96 -11.11 -4.06
CA VAL A 460 -16.37 -10.86 -4.39
C VAL A 460 -16.50 -9.60 -5.22
N HIS A 461 -17.05 -9.72 -6.43
CA HIS A 461 -17.19 -8.59 -7.34
C HIS A 461 -18.49 -7.81 -7.08
N PRO A 462 -18.44 -6.46 -6.98
CA PRO A 462 -19.62 -5.62 -7.01
C PRO A 462 -20.31 -5.75 -8.38
N LYS A 463 -21.64 -5.72 -8.41
CA LYS A 463 -22.41 -5.79 -9.67
C LYS A 463 -22.20 -4.54 -10.53
N GLN A 464 -21.91 -3.41 -9.90
CA GLN A 464 -21.67 -2.12 -10.53
C GLN A 464 -20.74 -1.27 -9.66
N PRO A 465 -20.12 -0.21 -10.19
CA PRO A 465 -19.42 0.77 -9.39
C PRO A 465 -20.27 1.33 -8.26
N TYR A 466 -19.66 1.65 -7.14
CA TYR A 466 -20.32 2.18 -5.95
C TYR A 466 -19.72 3.52 -5.54
N SER A 467 -20.52 4.34 -4.87
CA SER A 467 -20.09 5.63 -4.34
C SER A 467 -19.40 5.47 -2.98
N ILE A 468 -18.47 6.37 -2.65
CA ILE A 468 -17.77 6.42 -1.37
C ILE A 468 -18.25 7.63 -0.57
N SER A 469 -18.62 7.42 0.69
CA SER A 469 -19.19 8.41 1.58
C SER A 469 -18.18 9.48 1.99
N TYR A 470 -18.61 10.74 2.04
CA TYR A 470 -17.85 11.84 2.63
C TYR A 470 -17.54 11.59 4.11
N GLY A 471 -18.52 11.07 4.88
CA GLY A 471 -18.33 10.76 6.30
C GLY A 471 -17.25 9.72 6.57
N SER A 472 -16.88 8.91 5.57
CA SER A 472 -15.85 7.88 5.72
C SER A 472 -14.41 8.42 5.79
N ILE A 473 -14.17 9.66 5.38
CA ILE A 473 -12.87 10.32 5.50
C ILE A 473 -12.81 11.32 6.67
N LEU A 474 -13.89 11.43 7.44
CA LEU A 474 -14.02 12.36 8.55
C LEU A 474 -13.91 11.65 9.90
N PRO A 475 -12.97 12.03 10.78
CA PRO A 475 -13.05 11.68 12.19
C PRO A 475 -14.38 12.15 12.79
N LYS A 476 -14.84 11.49 13.85
CA LYS A 476 -15.96 12.01 14.63
C LYS A 476 -15.64 13.42 15.15
N ALA A 477 -16.58 14.35 15.03
CA ALA A 477 -16.38 15.74 15.44
C ALA A 477 -15.96 15.91 16.92
N ALA A 478 -16.35 14.96 17.77
CA ALA A 478 -15.95 14.91 19.16
C ALA A 478 -14.46 14.58 19.36
N GLU A 479 -13.82 13.90 18.40
CA GLU A 479 -12.44 13.44 18.46
C GLU A 479 -11.48 14.42 17.77
N CYS A 480 -11.75 14.78 16.50
CA CYS A 480 -10.92 15.74 15.77
C CYS A 480 -11.72 16.52 14.73
N LYS A 481 -11.58 17.86 14.75
CA LYS A 481 -12.39 18.79 13.95
C LYS A 481 -11.71 19.31 12.67
N ASN A 482 -10.40 19.12 12.51
CA ASN A 482 -9.64 19.69 11.40
C ASN A 482 -8.69 18.68 10.75
N LEU A 483 -9.01 17.39 10.84
CA LEU A 483 -8.30 16.29 10.19
C LEU A 483 -9.21 15.61 9.18
N LEU A 484 -8.63 15.19 8.03
CA LEU A 484 -9.25 14.29 7.05
C LEU A 484 -8.32 13.10 6.81
N VAL A 485 -8.90 11.91 6.62
CA VAL A 485 -8.16 10.64 6.54
C VAL A 485 -8.62 9.84 5.30
N PRO A 486 -8.12 10.17 4.11
CA PRO A 486 -8.61 9.55 2.86
C PRO A 486 -8.00 8.17 2.55
N VAL A 487 -6.90 7.75 3.22
CA VAL A 487 -6.22 6.48 2.96
C VAL A 487 -6.54 5.45 4.04
N ALA A 488 -6.21 5.72 5.31
CA ALA A 488 -6.62 4.89 6.45
C ALA A 488 -8.07 5.19 6.87
N MET A 489 -8.96 5.28 5.89
CA MET A 489 -10.33 5.77 6.00
C MET A 489 -11.24 4.82 6.79
N SER A 490 -12.43 5.30 7.12
CA SER A 490 -13.43 4.53 7.88
C SER A 490 -14.15 3.51 7.01
N SER A 491 -13.80 2.25 7.21
CA SER A 491 -14.42 1.11 6.53
C SER A 491 -14.22 -0.18 7.32
N SER A 492 -15.08 -1.18 7.08
CA SER A 492 -14.81 -2.55 7.53
C SER A 492 -13.62 -3.16 6.78
N HIS A 493 -13.01 -4.20 7.34
CA HIS A 493 -11.91 -4.93 6.69
C HIS A 493 -12.26 -5.33 5.26
N ILE A 494 -13.42 -5.93 5.05
CA ILE A 494 -13.77 -6.45 3.72
C ILE A 494 -14.13 -5.34 2.73
N ALA A 495 -14.80 -4.28 3.15
CA ALA A 495 -15.07 -3.12 2.30
C ALA A 495 -13.77 -2.41 1.90
N PHE A 496 -12.80 -2.32 2.83
CA PHE A 496 -11.49 -1.76 2.54
C PHE A 496 -10.77 -2.53 1.44
N GLY A 497 -10.94 -3.85 1.35
CA GLY A 497 -10.41 -4.68 0.26
C GLY A 497 -10.76 -4.18 -1.14
N SER A 498 -11.93 -3.55 -1.31
CA SER A 498 -12.34 -2.92 -2.58
C SER A 498 -11.91 -1.46 -2.72
N ILE A 499 -11.83 -0.72 -1.60
CA ILE A 499 -11.58 0.74 -1.62
C ILE A 499 -10.09 1.06 -1.72
N ARG A 500 -9.21 0.21 -1.17
CA ARG A 500 -7.76 0.41 -1.02
C ARG A 500 -6.96 0.47 -2.33
N MET A 501 -7.60 0.69 -3.45
CA MET A 501 -6.96 0.77 -4.75
C MET A 501 -6.31 2.14 -4.96
N GLU A 502 -5.09 2.17 -5.50
CA GLU A 502 -4.31 3.40 -5.71
C GLU A 502 -5.08 4.50 -6.46
N PRO A 503 -5.83 4.22 -7.56
CA PRO A 503 -6.64 5.26 -8.20
C PRO A 503 -7.74 5.81 -7.28
N VAL A 504 -8.28 4.99 -6.37
CA VAL A 504 -9.29 5.44 -5.40
C VAL A 504 -8.64 6.33 -4.33
N PHE A 505 -7.45 5.99 -3.84
CA PHE A 505 -6.72 6.87 -2.92
C PHE A 505 -6.41 8.24 -3.54
N MET A 506 -6.06 8.31 -4.83
CA MET A 506 -5.90 9.58 -5.54
C MET A 506 -7.21 10.39 -5.59
N ILE A 507 -8.35 9.73 -5.86
CA ILE A 507 -9.69 10.34 -5.83
C ILE A 507 -9.99 10.90 -4.44
N LEU A 508 -9.83 10.10 -3.40
CA LEU A 508 -10.15 10.49 -2.02
C LEU A 508 -9.20 11.57 -1.50
N GLY A 509 -7.91 11.53 -1.86
CA GLY A 509 -6.95 12.60 -1.56
C GLY A 509 -7.38 13.95 -2.15
N GLN A 510 -7.75 13.97 -3.43
CA GLN A 510 -8.28 15.17 -4.08
C GLN A 510 -9.56 15.67 -3.40
N SER A 511 -10.47 14.79 -3.04
CA SER A 511 -11.74 15.13 -2.41
C SER A 511 -11.56 15.65 -0.98
N ALA A 512 -10.64 15.05 -0.21
CA ALA A 512 -10.26 15.53 1.12
C ALA A 512 -9.69 16.96 1.07
N ALA A 513 -8.84 17.24 0.08
CA ALA A 513 -8.27 18.57 -0.12
C ALA A 513 -9.33 19.61 -0.46
N ALA A 514 -10.29 19.29 -1.35
CA ALA A 514 -11.40 20.18 -1.66
C ALA A 514 -12.22 20.52 -0.41
N ALA A 515 -12.55 19.50 0.40
CA ALA A 515 -13.26 19.68 1.66
C ALA A 515 -12.48 20.54 2.67
N ALA A 516 -11.16 20.30 2.79
CA ALA A 516 -10.30 21.09 3.67
C ALA A 516 -10.26 22.57 3.29
N VAL A 517 -10.10 22.87 2.00
CA VAL A 517 -10.08 24.26 1.51
C VAL A 517 -11.42 24.93 1.71
N LEU A 518 -12.55 24.30 1.35
CA LEU A 518 -13.88 24.85 1.56
C LEU A 518 -14.16 25.09 3.05
N SER A 519 -13.73 24.18 3.94
CA SER A 519 -13.87 24.35 5.38
C SER A 519 -13.14 25.60 5.89
N ILE A 520 -11.91 25.87 5.39
CA ILE A 520 -11.17 27.10 5.71
C ILE A 520 -11.92 28.34 5.19
N GLU A 521 -12.42 28.31 3.96
CA GLU A 521 -13.12 29.46 3.33
C GLU A 521 -14.43 29.82 4.02
N LYS A 522 -15.21 28.80 4.36
CA LYS A 522 -16.50 28.94 5.03
C LYS A 522 -16.37 29.10 6.55
N LYS A 523 -15.16 28.90 7.12
CA LYS A 523 -14.91 28.93 8.57
C LYS A 523 -15.78 27.94 9.34
N VAL A 524 -15.93 26.74 8.80
CA VAL A 524 -16.65 25.61 9.42
C VAL A 524 -15.72 24.39 9.54
N ILE A 525 -16.04 23.50 10.46
CA ILE A 525 -15.36 22.21 10.52
C ILE A 525 -15.82 21.30 9.35
N PRO A 526 -14.99 20.38 8.84
CA PRO A 526 -15.36 19.48 7.74
C PRO A 526 -16.66 18.71 7.97
N GLN A 527 -16.93 18.29 9.21
CA GLN A 527 -18.15 17.57 9.57
C GLN A 527 -19.45 18.41 9.44
N LYS A 528 -19.31 19.72 9.29
CA LYS A 528 -20.43 20.67 9.09
C LYS A 528 -20.37 21.40 7.76
N LEU A 529 -19.49 20.99 6.86
CA LEU A 529 -19.43 21.54 5.52
C LEU A 529 -20.72 21.19 4.76
N ASP A 530 -21.31 22.18 4.08
CA ASP A 530 -22.44 21.93 3.18
C ASP A 530 -21.98 21.05 2.03
N TYR A 531 -22.56 19.85 1.96
CA TYR A 531 -22.21 18.88 0.93
C TYR A 531 -22.53 19.38 -0.49
N ALA A 532 -23.58 20.21 -0.67
CA ALA A 532 -23.91 20.74 -1.99
C ALA A 532 -22.77 21.60 -2.56
N GLU A 533 -22.08 22.37 -1.72
CA GLU A 533 -20.91 23.13 -2.11
C GLU A 533 -19.71 22.22 -2.43
N LEU A 534 -19.49 21.21 -1.60
CA LEU A 534 -18.45 20.21 -1.84
C LEU A 534 -18.70 19.46 -3.16
N LYS A 535 -19.92 18.95 -3.38
CA LYS A 535 -20.33 18.27 -4.62
C LYS A 535 -20.05 19.13 -5.85
N LYS A 536 -20.41 20.41 -5.80
CA LYS A 536 -20.16 21.37 -6.88
C LYS A 536 -18.66 21.50 -7.20
N GLU A 537 -17.81 21.63 -6.18
CA GLU A 537 -16.36 21.74 -6.38
C GLU A 537 -15.75 20.44 -6.91
N LEU A 538 -16.18 19.28 -6.39
CA LEU A 538 -15.72 17.98 -6.87
C LEU A 538 -16.07 17.73 -8.34
N LEU A 539 -17.28 18.05 -8.76
CA LEU A 539 -17.71 17.94 -10.16
C LEU A 539 -16.92 18.89 -11.07
N LYS A 540 -16.70 20.14 -10.63
CA LYS A 540 -15.83 21.11 -11.32
C LYS A 540 -14.38 20.58 -11.45
N ALA A 541 -13.89 19.89 -10.46
CA ALA A 541 -12.57 19.26 -10.46
C ALA A 541 -12.51 17.94 -11.26
N GLY A 542 -13.59 17.55 -11.94
CA GLY A 542 -13.66 16.39 -12.83
C GLY A 542 -13.89 15.05 -12.12
N GLN A 543 -14.26 15.06 -10.83
CA GLN A 543 -14.57 13.83 -10.10
C GLN A 543 -15.86 13.18 -10.62
N LYS A 544 -15.91 11.85 -10.51
CA LYS A 544 -17.11 11.05 -10.76
C LYS A 544 -17.70 10.64 -9.42
N LEU A 545 -18.96 10.98 -9.19
CA LEU A 545 -19.63 10.77 -7.90
C LEU A 545 -20.77 9.76 -7.99
N GLU A 546 -21.33 9.60 -9.18
CA GLU A 546 -22.46 8.73 -9.48
C GLU A 546 -22.26 8.12 -10.88
N LEU A 547 -22.90 6.98 -11.14
CA LEU A 547 -23.05 6.44 -12.49
C LEU A 547 -24.07 7.31 -13.24
N ASN A 548 -23.73 7.73 -14.44
CA ASN A 548 -24.65 8.41 -15.37
C ASN A 548 -25.48 7.38 -16.11
#